data_111a38c0d013d175dfa0c5f937cca935
#
_entry.id   111a38c0d013d175dfa0c5f937cca935
#
_cell.length_a   1.000
_cell.length_b   1.000
_cell.length_c   1.000
_cell.angle_alpha   90.00
_cell.angle_beta   90.00
_cell.angle_gamma   90.00
#
_symmetry.space_group_name_H-M   'P 1'
#
loop_
_entity.id
_entity.type
_entity.pdbx_description
1 polymer ?
#
loop_
_entity_poly.entity_id
_entity_poly.type
_entity_poly.pdbx_seq_one_letter_code
_entity_poly.pdbx_strand_id
1 'polypeptide(L)'
;MTDERRQASRGPSRLWPFKGRDDIITVVDLGAQKVACAVVLLSSPRFGFDVGARNLRVIGSALVRSSGISGGRIANLAAIETSIRRAVGQAETQAGVTVEDVLVTGQFSGLIAEVFEARLGHAGLAREDIEAISVAAEEHCARTQRKLLHLFTSSGEAGAESAFANHPPSAETDVIAISMPIRGQHQLGTCFGKSLLNVRTVLAGPIASALSVTNALERMSGVLVIDMGAQTTGIVLFRHGVPMFLECLDFGGQAVSEEIARAFSLRKFEAERLKVRYGSVYDNLQADIDLPVQNGETGEPVSKFSLNHIIRSRASDHLRAVNERLKGAGYSVPNGGAVLTGGGSLLPGIRELASHLFAAEVRTAKPLSLNGLNAGNVLSALVGGCLYASRHQSAGEMPYAPELPSQDSSYASRIGQWLRTSFL
;
A
#
# COMPACT_ATOMS: atom_id res chain seq x y z
N MET A 1 -51.80 -35.04 29.64
CA MET A 1 -50.78 -35.74 28.90
C MET A 1 -50.36 -34.81 27.80
N THR A 2 -49.47 -33.94 28.17
CA THR A 2 -48.02 -33.85 27.96
C THR A 2 -47.68 -33.16 26.65
N ASP A 3 -47.58 -31.84 26.78
CA ASP A 3 -47.00 -30.97 25.75
C ASP A 3 -45.62 -30.50 26.30
N GLU A 4 -44.66 -31.40 26.28
CA GLU A 4 -43.27 -31.20 26.59
C GLU A 4 -42.45 -31.80 25.45
N ARG A 5 -42.02 -30.98 24.50
CA ARG A 5 -40.80 -31.11 23.68
C ARG A 5 -40.80 -30.15 22.52
N ARG A 6 -40.44 -28.92 22.78
CA ARG A 6 -39.77 -28.03 21.80
C ARG A 6 -39.05 -26.87 22.52
N GLN A 7 -38.14 -27.21 23.42
CA GLN A 7 -37.03 -26.32 23.75
C GLN A 7 -35.81 -26.77 22.95
N ALA A 8 -35.82 -26.45 21.65
CA ALA A 8 -34.60 -26.46 20.84
C ALA A 8 -33.77 -25.22 21.17
N SER A 9 -32.58 -25.48 21.67
CA SER A 9 -31.47 -24.62 21.97
C SER A 9 -31.43 -23.32 21.13
N ARG A 10 -31.86 -22.24 21.73
CA ARG A 10 -31.49 -20.91 21.28
C ARG A 10 -30.00 -20.71 21.65
N GLY A 11 -29.11 -20.89 20.70
CA GLY A 11 -27.74 -20.41 20.78
C GLY A 11 -27.71 -18.93 21.17
N PRO A 12 -26.58 -18.40 21.67
CA PRO A 12 -26.51 -17.03 22.18
C PRO A 12 -27.04 -16.07 21.14
N SER A 13 -28.07 -15.33 21.49
CA SER A 13 -28.67 -14.29 20.67
C SER A 13 -27.57 -13.30 20.29
N ARG A 14 -27.21 -13.28 19.02
CA ARG A 14 -26.34 -12.28 18.46
C ARG A 14 -26.99 -10.91 18.62
N LEU A 15 -26.70 -10.23 19.71
CA LEU A 15 -26.94 -8.82 19.88
C LEU A 15 -25.92 -8.07 18.98
N TRP A 16 -26.21 -8.01 17.70
CA TRP A 16 -25.46 -7.22 16.77
C TRP A 16 -26.17 -5.88 16.61
N PRO A 17 -25.60 -4.77 17.14
CA PRO A 17 -26.27 -3.47 17.16
C PRO A 17 -26.17 -2.71 15.81
N PHE A 18 -25.58 -3.29 14.77
CA PHE A 18 -25.28 -2.60 13.52
C PHE A 18 -26.32 -2.94 12.45
N LYS A 19 -27.02 -1.92 11.98
CA LYS A 19 -27.97 -2.02 10.86
C LYS A 19 -27.17 -1.94 9.54
N GLY A 20 -26.91 -3.08 8.91
CA GLY A 20 -26.41 -3.16 7.55
C GLY A 20 -24.94 -3.62 7.43
N ARG A 21 -24.64 -4.36 6.35
CA ARG A 21 -23.29 -4.78 5.94
C ARG A 21 -22.41 -3.62 5.47
N ASP A 22 -23.01 -2.46 5.23
CA ASP A 22 -22.39 -1.33 4.54
C ASP A 22 -21.34 -0.55 5.38
N ASP A 23 -21.29 -0.80 6.69
CA ASP A 23 -20.36 -0.13 7.60
C ASP A 23 -19.07 -0.91 7.88
N ILE A 24 -18.89 -2.07 7.24
CA ILE A 24 -17.70 -2.92 7.46
C ILE A 24 -16.87 -2.99 6.18
N ILE A 25 -15.60 -2.65 6.32
CA ILE A 25 -14.60 -2.76 5.26
C ILE A 25 -13.55 -3.78 5.67
N THR A 26 -13.09 -4.58 4.73
CA THR A 26 -11.94 -5.45 4.95
C THR A 26 -10.81 -5.07 4.01
N VAL A 27 -9.62 -4.89 4.58
CA VAL A 27 -8.39 -4.58 3.84
C VAL A 27 -7.40 -5.71 4.02
N VAL A 28 -6.80 -6.18 2.92
CA VAL A 28 -5.75 -7.20 2.91
C VAL A 28 -4.50 -6.62 2.27
N ASP A 29 -3.41 -6.56 3.04
CA ASP A 29 -2.09 -6.15 2.56
C ASP A 29 -1.23 -7.38 2.25
N LEU A 30 -0.81 -7.51 0.99
CA LEU A 30 0.00 -8.63 0.50
C LEU A 30 1.48 -8.23 0.41
N GLY A 31 2.26 -8.63 1.39
CA GLY A 31 3.71 -8.48 1.41
C GLY A 31 4.46 -9.80 1.23
N ALA A 32 5.76 -9.74 0.92
CA ALA A 32 6.60 -10.92 0.71
C ALA A 32 6.90 -11.69 2.00
N GLN A 33 6.94 -11.03 3.15
CA GLN A 33 7.19 -11.67 4.46
C GLN A 33 5.91 -11.84 5.29
N LYS A 34 4.88 -11.03 5.03
CA LYS A 34 3.64 -11.01 5.80
C LYS A 34 2.44 -10.78 4.91
N VAL A 35 1.31 -11.37 5.28
CA VAL A 35 -0.02 -10.98 4.86
C VAL A 35 -0.70 -10.38 6.09
N ALA A 36 -1.18 -9.14 5.96
CA ALA A 36 -1.93 -8.46 7.01
C ALA A 36 -3.38 -8.28 6.57
N CYS A 37 -4.31 -8.46 7.50
CA CYS A 37 -5.73 -8.23 7.28
C CYS A 37 -6.29 -7.34 8.39
N ALA A 38 -7.15 -6.40 8.03
CA ALA A 38 -7.91 -5.60 8.98
C ALA A 38 -9.39 -5.55 8.58
N VAL A 39 -10.25 -5.87 9.53
CA VAL A 39 -11.70 -5.66 9.45
C VAL A 39 -12.03 -4.40 10.21
N VAL A 40 -12.57 -3.41 9.51
CA VAL A 40 -12.78 -2.05 10.00
C VAL A 40 -14.26 -1.74 10.03
N LEU A 41 -14.73 -1.25 11.16
CA LEU A 41 -16.07 -0.70 11.32
C LEU A 41 -16.00 0.82 11.10
N LEU A 42 -16.85 1.31 10.21
CA LEU A 42 -17.06 2.72 9.99
C LEU A 42 -18.26 3.20 10.81
N SER A 43 -18.07 4.24 11.60
CA SER A 43 -19.18 4.87 12.32
C SER A 43 -19.40 6.28 11.80
N SER A 44 -20.66 6.67 11.63
CA SER A 44 -21.02 8.05 11.29
C SER A 44 -20.48 9.00 12.37
N PRO A 45 -19.98 10.20 11.99
CA PRO A 45 -19.52 11.18 12.97
C PRO A 45 -20.68 11.54 13.90
N ARG A 46 -20.47 11.36 15.20
CA ARG A 46 -21.38 11.90 16.21
C ARG A 46 -21.16 13.40 16.29
N PHE A 47 -22.06 14.19 15.70
CA PHE A 47 -22.14 15.65 15.85
C PHE A 47 -20.80 16.39 15.95
N GLY A 48 -20.38 17.11 14.89
CA GLY A 48 -19.23 17.99 14.88
C GLY A 48 -18.85 18.40 13.46
N PHE A 49 -18.29 19.58 13.31
CA PHE A 49 -17.98 20.28 12.06
C PHE A 49 -16.91 19.62 11.16
N ASP A 50 -16.56 18.37 11.38
CA ASP A 50 -15.61 17.61 10.55
C ASP A 50 -16.39 16.81 9.49
N VAL A 51 -16.78 17.49 8.43
CA VAL A 51 -17.40 16.92 7.25
C VAL A 51 -16.32 16.12 6.50
N GLY A 52 -16.14 14.84 6.84
CA GLY A 52 -15.26 13.97 6.06
C GLY A 52 -14.52 12.85 6.78
N ALA A 53 -14.36 12.88 8.09
CA ALA A 53 -13.70 11.81 8.84
C ALA A 53 -14.73 10.89 9.49
N ARG A 54 -15.06 9.76 8.88
CA ARG A 54 -15.74 8.68 9.59
C ARG A 54 -14.80 8.12 10.65
N ASN A 55 -15.31 7.85 11.87
CA ASN A 55 -14.52 7.20 12.90
C ASN A 55 -14.23 5.74 12.47
N LEU A 56 -12.95 5.47 12.22
CA LEU A 56 -12.43 4.15 11.91
C LEU A 56 -12.15 3.38 13.19
N ARG A 57 -12.74 2.20 13.32
CA ARG A 57 -12.41 1.27 14.39
C ARG A 57 -12.06 -0.09 13.80
N VAL A 58 -10.87 -0.57 14.02
CA VAL A 58 -10.49 -1.94 13.68
C VAL A 58 -11.11 -2.88 14.69
N ILE A 59 -11.98 -3.78 14.23
CA ILE A 59 -12.71 -4.75 15.05
C ILE A 59 -12.12 -6.16 14.94
N GLY A 60 -11.29 -6.41 13.92
CA GLY A 60 -10.52 -7.63 13.76
C GLY A 60 -9.27 -7.37 12.96
N SER A 61 -8.15 -7.96 13.33
CA SER A 61 -6.90 -7.84 12.61
C SER A 61 -6.06 -9.10 12.71
N ALA A 62 -5.27 -9.36 11.68
CA ALA A 62 -4.33 -10.47 11.66
C ALA A 62 -3.05 -10.08 10.94
N LEU A 63 -1.95 -10.64 11.40
CA LEU A 63 -0.65 -10.56 10.76
C LEU A 63 -0.07 -11.97 10.71
N VAL A 64 0.02 -12.56 9.52
CA VAL A 64 0.52 -13.91 9.33
C VAL A 64 1.77 -13.90 8.46
N ARG A 65 2.62 -14.91 8.61
CA ARG A 65 3.76 -15.09 7.72
C ARG A 65 3.26 -15.35 6.30
N SER A 66 3.79 -14.58 5.34
CA SER A 66 3.52 -14.76 3.93
C SER A 66 4.39 -15.86 3.33
N SER A 67 3.83 -16.59 2.39
CA SER A 67 4.55 -17.48 1.48
C SER A 67 3.91 -17.41 0.11
N GLY A 68 4.72 -17.62 -0.94
CA GLY A 68 4.22 -17.60 -2.32
C GLY A 68 4.37 -16.26 -3.04
N ILE A 69 4.89 -15.21 -2.39
CA ILE A 69 5.28 -13.95 -3.04
C ILE A 69 6.81 -13.87 -3.13
N SER A 70 7.32 -13.46 -4.27
CA SER A 70 8.74 -13.21 -4.52
C SER A 70 8.91 -11.99 -5.43
N GLY A 71 9.70 -10.99 -4.99
CA GLY A 71 9.94 -9.76 -5.75
C GLY A 71 8.65 -9.04 -6.17
N GLY A 72 7.64 -8.99 -5.31
CA GLY A 72 6.34 -8.37 -5.62
C GLY A 72 5.47 -9.16 -6.60
N ARG A 73 5.83 -10.41 -6.93
CA ARG A 73 5.07 -11.30 -7.84
C ARG A 73 4.54 -12.50 -7.09
N ILE A 74 3.38 -12.98 -7.49
CA ILE A 74 2.85 -14.25 -7.00
C ILE A 74 3.62 -15.39 -7.69
N ALA A 75 4.52 -16.01 -6.94
CA ALA A 75 5.36 -17.10 -7.40
C ALA A 75 4.72 -18.48 -7.15
N ASN A 76 3.91 -18.62 -6.09
CA ASN A 76 3.19 -19.83 -5.77
C ASN A 76 1.76 -19.50 -5.30
N LEU A 77 0.79 -19.79 -6.17
CA LEU A 77 -0.63 -19.50 -5.93
C LEU A 77 -1.20 -20.23 -4.71
N ALA A 78 -0.88 -21.51 -4.50
CA ALA A 78 -1.40 -22.28 -3.40
C ALA A 78 -0.85 -21.82 -2.04
N ALA A 79 0.43 -21.42 -2.00
CA ALA A 79 1.07 -20.93 -0.80
C ALA A 79 0.52 -19.57 -0.36
N ILE A 80 0.31 -18.65 -1.31
CA ILE A 80 -0.28 -17.32 -0.99
C ILE A 80 -1.76 -17.44 -0.64
N GLU A 81 -2.53 -18.29 -1.32
CA GLU A 81 -3.93 -18.59 -0.98
C GLU A 81 -4.05 -19.04 0.47
N THR A 82 -3.21 -19.98 0.91
CA THR A 82 -3.16 -20.44 2.31
C THR A 82 -2.87 -19.29 3.28
N SER A 83 -1.96 -18.40 2.92
CA SER A 83 -1.61 -17.22 3.74
C SER A 83 -2.78 -16.23 3.83
N ILE A 84 -3.48 -15.98 2.70
CA ILE A 84 -4.67 -15.12 2.64
C ILE A 84 -5.78 -15.68 3.52
N ARG A 85 -6.16 -16.94 3.31
CA ARG A 85 -7.23 -17.61 4.10
C ARG A 85 -6.95 -17.55 5.60
N ARG A 86 -5.68 -17.77 5.98
CA ARG A 86 -5.27 -17.72 7.40
C ARG A 86 -5.39 -16.30 7.97
N ALA A 87 -4.95 -15.28 7.22
CA ALA A 87 -5.02 -13.89 7.66
C ALA A 87 -6.48 -13.43 7.80
N VAL A 88 -7.30 -13.68 6.77
CA VAL A 88 -8.71 -13.30 6.78
C VAL A 88 -9.48 -14.05 7.86
N GLY A 89 -9.34 -15.38 7.96
CA GLY A 89 -10.04 -16.18 8.96
C GLY A 89 -9.71 -15.80 10.42
N GLN A 90 -8.46 -15.40 10.71
CA GLN A 90 -8.11 -14.87 12.03
C GLN A 90 -8.77 -13.51 12.29
N ALA A 91 -8.80 -12.62 11.30
CA ALA A 91 -9.44 -11.31 11.43
C ALA A 91 -10.97 -11.45 11.56
N GLU A 92 -11.60 -12.34 10.80
CA GLU A 92 -13.02 -12.70 10.92
C GLU A 92 -13.37 -13.21 12.32
N THR A 93 -12.58 -14.14 12.84
CA THR A 93 -12.78 -14.73 14.18
C THR A 93 -12.75 -13.63 15.25
N GLN A 94 -11.79 -12.70 15.15
CA GLN A 94 -11.68 -11.58 16.09
C GLN A 94 -12.83 -10.58 15.94
N ALA A 95 -13.24 -10.29 14.69
CA ALA A 95 -14.31 -9.35 14.40
C ALA A 95 -15.72 -9.92 14.64
N GLY A 96 -15.86 -11.23 14.64
CA GLY A 96 -17.16 -11.92 14.73
C GLY A 96 -18.02 -11.75 13.47
N VAL A 97 -17.41 -11.57 12.30
CA VAL A 97 -18.10 -11.39 11.00
C VAL A 97 -17.51 -12.31 9.95
N THR A 98 -18.27 -12.58 8.90
CA THR A 98 -17.79 -13.25 7.69
C THR A 98 -17.45 -12.19 6.64
N VAL A 99 -16.28 -12.30 6.03
CA VAL A 99 -15.78 -11.41 4.99
C VAL A 99 -16.07 -12.01 3.62
N GLU A 100 -16.71 -11.23 2.76
CA GLU A 100 -16.95 -11.61 1.36
C GLU A 100 -16.16 -10.69 0.41
N ASP A 101 -16.11 -9.40 0.73
CA ASP A 101 -15.51 -8.36 -0.09
C ASP A 101 -14.24 -7.79 0.57
N VAL A 102 -13.19 -7.58 -0.24
CA VAL A 102 -11.92 -7.07 0.24
C VAL A 102 -11.35 -5.96 -0.65
N LEU A 103 -10.71 -4.97 -0.03
CA LEU A 103 -9.74 -4.11 -0.68
C LEU A 103 -8.36 -4.75 -0.52
N VAL A 104 -7.65 -4.90 -1.62
CA VAL A 104 -6.30 -5.49 -1.64
C VAL A 104 -5.27 -4.39 -1.84
N THR A 105 -4.22 -4.39 -1.04
CA THR A 105 -3.04 -3.53 -1.26
C THR A 105 -1.77 -4.37 -1.27
N GLY A 106 -0.71 -3.83 -1.85
CA GLY A 106 0.60 -4.46 -1.89
C GLY A 106 1.56 -3.76 -2.84
N GLN A 107 2.85 -4.03 -2.65
CA GLN A 107 3.91 -3.56 -3.54
C GLN A 107 4.12 -4.58 -4.67
N PHE A 108 3.24 -4.55 -5.67
CA PHE A 108 3.32 -5.48 -6.79
C PHE A 108 4.36 -5.03 -7.80
N SER A 109 5.14 -6.00 -8.30
CA SER A 109 6.14 -5.75 -9.35
C SER A 109 5.47 -5.21 -10.61
N GLY A 110 6.07 -4.19 -11.19
CA GLY A 110 5.58 -3.53 -12.40
C GLY A 110 4.41 -2.57 -12.17
N LEU A 111 4.10 -2.19 -10.92
CA LEU A 111 3.27 -1.02 -10.66
C LEU A 111 3.99 0.23 -11.14
N ILE A 112 3.34 1.06 -11.96
CA ILE A 112 3.87 2.33 -12.46
C ILE A 112 2.79 3.40 -12.52
N ALA A 113 3.24 4.67 -12.53
CA ALA A 113 2.46 5.82 -12.94
C ALA A 113 2.90 6.23 -14.35
N GLU A 114 1.95 6.43 -15.24
CA GLU A 114 2.16 6.96 -16.59
C GLU A 114 1.38 8.27 -16.72
N VAL A 115 2.05 9.31 -17.21
CA VAL A 115 1.44 10.63 -17.44
C VAL A 115 1.21 10.79 -18.92
N PHE A 116 0.01 11.17 -19.32
CA PHE A 116 -0.32 11.51 -20.69
C PHE A 116 -1.30 12.69 -20.75
N GLU A 117 -1.23 13.47 -21.84
CA GLU A 117 -2.11 14.60 -22.06
C GLU A 117 -3.47 14.14 -22.57
N ALA A 118 -4.54 14.68 -22.00
CA ALA A 118 -5.91 14.48 -22.48
C ALA A 118 -6.54 15.83 -22.81
N ARG A 119 -7.31 15.87 -23.91
CA ARG A 119 -8.07 17.04 -24.31
C ARG A 119 -9.44 17.01 -23.67
N LEU A 120 -9.84 18.16 -23.12
CA LEU A 120 -11.14 18.39 -22.55
C LEU A 120 -12.03 19.07 -23.60
N GLY A 121 -13.27 18.59 -23.75
CA GLY A 121 -14.26 19.20 -24.64
C GLY A 121 -14.87 20.48 -24.10
N HIS A 122 -14.78 20.70 -22.78
CA HIS A 122 -15.43 21.79 -22.06
C HIS A 122 -14.48 22.51 -21.11
N ALA A 123 -14.87 23.69 -20.70
CA ALA A 123 -14.17 24.47 -19.67
C ALA A 123 -14.45 23.86 -18.29
N GLY A 124 -13.68 22.84 -17.92
CA GLY A 124 -13.81 22.04 -16.69
C GLY A 124 -14.03 20.55 -17.01
N LEU A 125 -13.83 19.68 -16.02
CA LEU A 125 -14.06 18.24 -16.14
C LEU A 125 -15.57 17.95 -16.16
N ALA A 126 -16.18 17.96 -17.34
CA ALA A 126 -17.53 17.47 -17.52
C ALA A 126 -17.58 15.94 -17.42
N ARG A 127 -18.75 15.37 -17.21
CA ARG A 127 -18.94 13.91 -17.10
C ARG A 127 -18.46 13.19 -18.36
N GLU A 128 -18.78 13.77 -19.53
CA GLU A 128 -18.38 13.22 -20.82
C GLU A 128 -16.86 13.22 -20.98
N ASP A 129 -16.16 14.27 -20.49
CA ASP A 129 -14.70 14.34 -20.51
C ASP A 129 -14.09 13.25 -19.62
N ILE A 130 -14.64 13.03 -18.43
CA ILE A 130 -14.19 11.97 -17.50
C ILE A 130 -14.35 10.58 -18.12
N GLU A 131 -15.48 10.32 -18.75
CA GLU A 131 -15.74 9.05 -19.44
C GLU A 131 -14.76 8.84 -20.61
N ALA A 132 -14.52 9.88 -21.42
CA ALA A 132 -13.57 9.84 -22.53
C ALA A 132 -12.13 9.60 -22.06
N ILE A 133 -11.69 10.31 -21.02
CA ILE A 133 -10.35 10.15 -20.42
C ILE A 133 -10.20 8.73 -19.87
N SER A 134 -11.23 8.19 -19.23
CA SER A 134 -11.20 6.84 -18.67
C SER A 134 -11.04 5.78 -19.75
N VAL A 135 -11.79 5.91 -20.86
CA VAL A 135 -11.66 5.01 -22.01
C VAL A 135 -10.27 5.11 -22.63
N ALA A 136 -9.74 6.32 -22.82
CA ALA A 136 -8.41 6.53 -23.39
C ALA A 136 -7.31 5.93 -22.49
N ALA A 137 -7.43 6.07 -21.16
CA ALA A 137 -6.50 5.50 -20.21
C ALA A 137 -6.54 3.96 -20.21
N GLU A 138 -7.74 3.37 -20.33
CA GLU A 138 -7.89 1.92 -20.44
C GLU A 138 -7.27 1.39 -21.73
N GLU A 139 -7.53 2.03 -22.86
CA GLU A 139 -6.96 1.67 -24.14
C GLU A 139 -5.43 1.77 -24.12
N HIS A 140 -4.90 2.84 -23.51
CA HIS A 140 -3.46 3.02 -23.34
C HIS A 140 -2.85 1.86 -22.53
N CYS A 141 -3.43 1.56 -21.38
CA CYS A 141 -2.99 0.44 -20.56
C CYS A 141 -3.12 -0.91 -21.29
N ALA A 142 -4.21 -1.14 -22.01
CA ALA A 142 -4.44 -2.39 -22.72
C ALA A 142 -3.41 -2.64 -23.84
N ARG A 143 -2.97 -1.61 -24.56
CA ARG A 143 -1.91 -1.70 -25.59
C ARG A 143 -0.60 -2.20 -25.01
N THR A 144 -0.31 -1.90 -23.74
CA THR A 144 0.91 -2.31 -23.03
C THR A 144 0.70 -3.54 -22.14
N GLN A 145 -0.41 -4.27 -22.34
CA GLN A 145 -0.81 -5.44 -21.52
C GLN A 145 -0.85 -5.13 -20.01
N ARG A 146 -1.35 -3.95 -19.69
CA ARG A 146 -1.50 -3.46 -18.33
C ARG A 146 -2.97 -3.27 -17.99
N LYS A 147 -3.27 -3.30 -16.70
CA LYS A 147 -4.60 -2.99 -16.16
C LYS A 147 -4.52 -1.68 -15.41
N LEU A 148 -5.41 -0.76 -15.76
CA LEU A 148 -5.61 0.48 -15.04
C LEU A 148 -6.14 0.18 -13.62
N LEU A 149 -5.53 0.78 -12.61
CA LEU A 149 -5.96 0.70 -11.20
C LEU A 149 -6.56 2.01 -10.71
N HIS A 150 -5.87 3.12 -10.98
CA HIS A 150 -6.29 4.45 -10.55
C HIS A 150 -6.03 5.46 -11.66
N LEU A 151 -6.86 6.50 -11.67
CA LEU A 151 -6.77 7.61 -12.60
C LEU A 151 -6.81 8.93 -11.82
N PHE A 152 -5.87 9.82 -12.11
CA PHE A 152 -5.82 11.16 -11.53
C PHE A 152 -5.67 12.18 -12.65
N THR A 153 -6.08 13.42 -12.40
CA THR A 153 -5.87 14.54 -13.31
C THR A 153 -5.04 15.60 -12.63
N SER A 154 -4.15 16.26 -13.37
CA SER A 154 -3.27 17.32 -12.83
C SER A 154 -4.03 18.60 -12.45
N SER A 155 -5.21 18.78 -13.02
CA SER A 155 -6.12 19.85 -12.58
C SER A 155 -6.55 19.69 -11.12
N GLY A 156 -5.98 18.69 -10.44
CA GLY A 156 -6.06 18.45 -9.02
C GLY A 156 -7.50 18.35 -8.57
N GLU A 157 -7.85 17.88 -7.44
CA GLU A 157 -9.15 18.04 -6.82
C GLU A 157 -9.89 19.34 -7.25
N ALA A 158 -10.28 19.41 -8.52
CA ALA A 158 -11.06 20.52 -9.08
C ALA A 158 -12.54 20.33 -8.71
N GLY A 159 -12.79 20.07 -7.43
CA GLY A 159 -14.13 19.80 -6.94
C GLY A 159 -14.63 20.79 -5.90
N ALA A 160 -13.80 21.38 -5.07
CA ALA A 160 -14.32 22.17 -3.95
C ALA A 160 -13.64 23.52 -3.70
N GLU A 161 -12.41 23.78 -4.16
CA GLU A 161 -11.70 25.02 -3.82
C GLU A 161 -10.97 25.70 -4.97
N SER A 162 -11.21 25.31 -6.21
CA SER A 162 -10.66 25.97 -7.42
C SER A 162 -11.23 27.38 -7.69
N ALA A 163 -12.04 27.92 -6.81
CA ALA A 163 -12.56 29.29 -6.93
C ALA A 163 -11.47 30.38 -6.86
N PHE A 164 -10.20 30.01 -6.60
CA PHE A 164 -9.07 30.95 -6.57
C PHE A 164 -8.03 30.76 -7.67
N ALA A 165 -8.18 29.79 -8.55
CA ALA A 165 -7.32 29.66 -9.72
C ALA A 165 -7.84 30.54 -10.87
N ASN A 166 -7.33 31.76 -10.98
CA ASN A 166 -7.55 32.67 -12.12
C ASN A 166 -6.86 32.20 -13.43
N HIS A 167 -6.77 30.89 -13.67
CA HIS A 167 -6.35 30.36 -14.94
C HIS A 167 -7.58 29.90 -15.72
N PRO A 168 -7.73 30.31 -16.99
CA PRO A 168 -8.74 29.71 -17.84
C PRO A 168 -8.45 28.21 -17.89
N PRO A 169 -9.48 27.36 -17.75
CA PRO A 169 -9.30 25.92 -17.87
C PRO A 169 -8.61 25.65 -19.21
N SER A 170 -7.40 25.10 -19.16
CA SER A 170 -6.71 24.69 -20.38
C SER A 170 -7.56 23.59 -21.02
N ALA A 171 -7.72 23.62 -22.34
CA ALA A 171 -8.38 22.54 -23.07
C ALA A 171 -7.61 21.21 -22.99
N GLU A 172 -6.49 21.19 -22.26
CA GLU A 172 -5.60 20.05 -22.06
C GLU A 172 -5.30 19.88 -20.58
N THR A 173 -5.34 18.65 -20.11
CA THR A 173 -5.00 18.27 -18.73
C THR A 173 -4.10 17.06 -18.74
N ASP A 174 -3.11 17.04 -17.85
CA ASP A 174 -2.31 15.85 -17.63
C ASP A 174 -3.15 14.81 -16.87
N VAL A 175 -3.14 13.62 -17.38
CA VAL A 175 -3.78 12.46 -16.76
C VAL A 175 -2.72 11.50 -16.28
N ILE A 176 -2.82 11.09 -15.03
CA ILE A 176 -1.92 10.13 -14.42
C ILE A 176 -2.66 8.80 -14.26
N ALA A 177 -2.22 7.79 -15.00
CA ALA A 177 -2.75 6.43 -14.93
C ALA A 177 -1.82 5.56 -14.07
N ILE A 178 -2.34 5.04 -12.97
CA ILE A 178 -1.65 4.01 -12.17
C ILE A 178 -2.09 2.65 -12.68
N SER A 179 -1.13 1.84 -13.10
CA SER A 179 -1.41 0.57 -13.73
C SER A 179 -0.49 -0.55 -13.25
N MET A 180 -0.91 -1.80 -13.45
CA MET A 180 -0.13 -3.00 -13.17
C MET A 180 -0.19 -3.98 -14.35
N PRO A 181 0.77 -4.91 -14.50
CA PRO A 181 0.69 -5.95 -15.51
C PRO A 181 -0.59 -6.78 -15.38
N ILE A 182 -1.30 -7.02 -16.48
CA ILE A 182 -2.58 -7.76 -16.50
C ILE A 182 -2.43 -9.18 -15.92
N ARG A 183 -1.26 -9.81 -16.12
CA ARG A 183 -0.94 -11.11 -15.54
C ARG A 183 -0.97 -11.09 -14.00
N GLY A 184 -0.42 -10.04 -13.39
CA GLY A 184 -0.42 -9.87 -11.93
C GLY A 184 -1.85 -9.73 -11.39
N GLN A 185 -2.68 -8.94 -12.08
CA GLN A 185 -4.09 -8.78 -11.72
C GLN A 185 -4.87 -10.10 -11.80
N HIS A 186 -4.68 -10.88 -12.88
CA HIS A 186 -5.33 -12.18 -13.01
C HIS A 186 -4.89 -13.16 -11.90
N GLN A 187 -3.62 -13.15 -11.53
CA GLN A 187 -3.13 -13.97 -10.42
C GLN A 187 -3.76 -13.56 -9.08
N LEU A 188 -3.92 -12.26 -8.81
CA LEU A 188 -4.63 -11.76 -7.64
C LEU A 188 -6.08 -12.25 -7.63
N GLY A 189 -6.82 -12.02 -8.73
CA GLY A 189 -8.21 -12.49 -8.87
C GLY A 189 -8.35 -13.99 -8.65
N THR A 190 -7.42 -14.78 -9.18
CA THR A 190 -7.41 -16.25 -8.99
C THR A 190 -7.18 -16.63 -7.51
N CYS A 191 -6.23 -15.99 -6.81
CA CYS A 191 -5.93 -16.28 -5.42
C CYS A 191 -7.12 -15.96 -4.49
N PHE A 192 -7.70 -14.79 -4.67
CA PHE A 192 -8.83 -14.35 -3.84
C PHE A 192 -10.10 -15.10 -4.18
N GLY A 193 -10.38 -15.36 -5.45
CA GLY A 193 -11.54 -16.16 -5.88
C GLY A 193 -11.51 -17.58 -5.33
N LYS A 194 -10.34 -18.25 -5.31
CA LYS A 194 -10.16 -19.55 -4.65
C LYS A 194 -10.36 -19.48 -3.13
N SER A 195 -10.13 -18.34 -2.54
CA SER A 195 -10.39 -18.07 -1.12
C SER A 195 -11.84 -17.67 -0.82
N LEU A 196 -12.73 -17.68 -1.83
CA LEU A 196 -14.12 -17.22 -1.76
C LEU A 196 -14.23 -15.72 -1.36
N LEU A 197 -13.28 -14.92 -1.79
CA LEU A 197 -13.21 -13.50 -1.53
C LEU A 197 -13.33 -12.72 -2.85
N ASN A 198 -14.16 -11.69 -2.86
CA ASN A 198 -14.30 -10.76 -3.98
C ASN A 198 -13.35 -9.58 -3.80
N VAL A 199 -12.45 -9.37 -4.74
CA VAL A 199 -11.58 -8.19 -4.74
C VAL A 199 -12.37 -7.01 -5.29
N ARG A 200 -12.78 -6.08 -4.42
CA ARG A 200 -13.50 -4.87 -4.82
C ARG A 200 -12.57 -3.82 -5.41
N THR A 201 -11.39 -3.70 -4.87
CA THR A 201 -10.39 -2.70 -5.30
C THR A 201 -8.99 -3.23 -5.06
N VAL A 202 -8.08 -2.91 -5.97
CA VAL A 202 -6.63 -3.06 -5.77
C VAL A 202 -6.03 -1.67 -5.63
N LEU A 203 -5.56 -1.33 -4.44
CA LEU A 203 -4.87 -0.08 -4.15
C LEU A 203 -3.36 -0.29 -4.28
N ALA A 204 -2.69 0.50 -5.09
CA ALA A 204 -1.24 0.44 -5.21
C ALA A 204 -0.58 0.68 -3.84
N GLY A 205 0.26 -0.27 -3.40
CA GLY A 205 0.88 -0.24 -2.07
C GLY A 205 1.64 1.04 -1.75
N PRO A 206 2.43 1.62 -2.67
CA PRO A 206 3.10 2.90 -2.43
C PRO A 206 2.13 4.05 -2.13
N ILE A 207 0.97 4.10 -2.83
CA ILE A 207 -0.08 5.09 -2.53
C ILE A 207 -0.68 4.83 -1.15
N ALA A 208 -1.02 3.57 -0.86
CA ALA A 208 -1.54 3.20 0.45
C ALA A 208 -0.58 3.62 1.58
N SER A 209 0.70 3.28 1.47
CA SER A 209 1.70 3.66 2.47
C SER A 209 1.79 5.18 2.62
N ALA A 210 1.80 5.93 1.51
CA ALA A 210 1.84 7.39 1.55
C ALA A 210 0.64 7.99 2.28
N LEU A 211 -0.57 7.50 2.02
CA LEU A 211 -1.79 7.98 2.70
C LEU A 211 -1.73 7.82 4.22
N SER A 212 -0.99 6.82 4.72
CA SER A 212 -0.87 6.54 6.15
C SER A 212 0.22 7.35 6.86
N VAL A 213 1.22 7.88 6.12
CA VAL A 213 2.42 8.52 6.69
C VAL A 213 2.58 9.99 6.30
N THR A 214 1.68 10.52 5.47
CA THR A 214 1.66 11.92 5.04
C THR A 214 0.27 12.54 5.22
N ASN A 215 0.24 13.85 5.41
CA ASN A 215 -1.00 14.62 5.39
C ASN A 215 -1.29 15.21 4.00
N ALA A 216 -2.47 15.84 3.83
CA ALA A 216 -2.88 16.43 2.57
C ALA A 216 -1.96 17.58 2.13
N LEU A 217 -1.52 18.43 3.06
CA LEU A 217 -0.63 19.57 2.75
C LEU A 217 0.73 19.09 2.24
N GLU A 218 1.32 18.05 2.83
CA GLU A 218 2.57 17.48 2.33
C GLU A 218 2.40 16.95 0.90
N ARG A 219 1.30 16.27 0.60
CA ARG A 219 1.04 15.77 -0.76
C ARG A 219 0.79 16.90 -1.76
N MET A 220 0.12 17.98 -1.34
CA MET A 220 -0.09 19.18 -2.17
C MET A 220 1.22 19.90 -2.45
N SER A 221 2.06 20.12 -1.44
CA SER A 221 3.34 20.83 -1.59
C SER A 221 4.41 20.01 -2.31
N GLY A 222 4.22 18.69 -2.36
CA GLY A 222 5.16 17.74 -2.94
C GLY A 222 5.96 16.98 -1.89
N VAL A 223 5.87 15.65 -1.93
CA VAL A 223 6.59 14.74 -1.03
C VAL A 223 6.92 13.44 -1.72
N LEU A 224 8.13 12.94 -1.51
CA LEU A 224 8.55 11.60 -1.92
C LEU A 224 8.31 10.63 -0.76
N VAL A 225 7.59 9.53 -1.00
CA VAL A 225 7.43 8.47 0.00
C VAL A 225 8.10 7.19 -0.50
N ILE A 226 8.93 6.60 0.36
CA ILE A 226 9.67 5.38 0.09
C ILE A 226 9.27 4.34 1.15
N ASP A 227 8.56 3.32 0.74
CA ASP A 227 8.18 2.19 1.60
C ASP A 227 9.15 1.03 1.41
N MET A 228 10.08 0.90 2.35
CA MET A 228 11.17 -0.07 2.32
C MET A 228 10.68 -1.42 2.88
N GLY A 229 10.18 -2.28 2.01
CA GLY A 229 9.69 -3.61 2.35
C GLY A 229 10.79 -4.67 2.47
N ALA A 230 10.36 -5.94 2.55
CA ALA A 230 11.28 -7.07 2.69
C ALA A 230 11.94 -7.46 1.36
N GLN A 231 11.18 -7.58 0.29
CA GLN A 231 11.68 -7.95 -1.04
C GLN A 231 11.43 -6.86 -2.08
N THR A 232 10.62 -5.86 -1.75
CA THR A 232 10.25 -4.76 -2.64
C THR A 232 10.40 -3.43 -1.93
N THR A 233 10.62 -2.38 -2.71
CA THR A 233 10.56 -1.00 -2.24
C THR A 233 9.58 -0.23 -3.11
N GLY A 234 8.52 0.25 -2.50
CA GLY A 234 7.53 1.10 -3.14
C GLY A 234 7.94 2.55 -3.09
N ILE A 235 7.86 3.22 -4.22
CA ILE A 235 8.21 4.64 -4.37
C ILE A 235 6.99 5.36 -4.91
N VAL A 236 6.63 6.49 -4.32
CA VAL A 236 5.63 7.39 -4.88
C VAL A 236 6.00 8.84 -4.62
N LEU A 237 5.95 9.65 -5.66
CA LEU A 237 6.13 11.10 -5.60
C LEU A 237 4.79 11.80 -5.79
N PHE A 238 4.36 12.53 -4.78
CA PHE A 238 3.20 13.41 -4.89
C PHE A 238 3.63 14.83 -5.24
N ARG A 239 2.85 15.49 -6.10
CA ARG A 239 2.83 16.94 -6.34
C ARG A 239 1.39 17.37 -6.60
N HIS A 240 0.99 18.50 -6.06
CA HIS A 240 -0.39 19.01 -6.19
C HIS A 240 -1.47 17.98 -5.80
N GLY A 241 -1.18 17.15 -4.79
CA GLY A 241 -2.09 16.13 -4.30
C GLY A 241 -2.12 14.83 -5.13
N VAL A 242 -1.52 14.79 -6.33
CA VAL A 242 -1.57 13.64 -7.25
C VAL A 242 -0.23 12.88 -7.31
N PRO A 243 -0.25 11.55 -7.53
CA PRO A 243 0.95 10.73 -7.60
C PRO A 243 1.59 10.80 -8.99
N MET A 244 2.51 11.76 -9.20
CA MET A 244 3.17 12.00 -10.48
C MET A 244 4.15 10.91 -10.90
N PHE A 245 4.72 10.18 -9.94
CA PHE A 245 5.62 9.06 -10.18
C PHE A 245 5.31 7.94 -9.19
N LEU A 246 5.29 6.72 -9.68
CA LEU A 246 5.11 5.52 -8.86
C LEU A 246 5.86 4.36 -9.48
N GLU A 247 6.65 3.67 -8.68
CA GLU A 247 7.34 2.43 -9.06
C GLU A 247 7.50 1.51 -7.85
N CYS A 248 7.55 0.19 -8.11
CA CYS A 248 7.95 -0.81 -7.14
C CYS A 248 9.23 -1.48 -7.63
N LEU A 249 10.32 -1.30 -6.88
CA LEU A 249 11.60 -1.95 -7.15
C LEU A 249 11.59 -3.36 -6.54
N ASP A 250 12.13 -4.33 -7.28
CA ASP A 250 12.17 -5.75 -6.90
C ASP A 250 13.33 -6.04 -5.93
N PHE A 251 13.60 -5.14 -4.99
CA PHE A 251 14.56 -5.36 -3.92
C PHE A 251 14.16 -4.64 -2.62
N GLY A 252 14.63 -5.18 -1.48
CA GLY A 252 14.33 -4.68 -0.15
C GLY A 252 15.27 -5.26 0.90
N GLY A 253 14.85 -5.24 2.14
CA GLY A 253 15.67 -5.64 3.29
C GLY A 253 16.20 -7.08 3.25
N GLN A 254 15.55 -7.98 2.50
CA GLN A 254 16.00 -9.37 2.35
C GLN A 254 17.31 -9.48 1.56
N ALA A 255 17.53 -8.62 0.56
CA ALA A 255 18.79 -8.59 -0.19
C ALA A 255 19.99 -8.30 0.73
N VAL A 256 19.79 -7.45 1.74
CA VAL A 256 20.81 -7.20 2.79
C VAL A 256 21.07 -8.46 3.61
N SER A 257 20.03 -9.18 4.03
CA SER A 257 20.19 -10.42 4.81
C SER A 257 20.85 -11.53 4.00
N GLU A 258 20.59 -11.60 2.71
CA GLU A 258 21.24 -12.56 1.81
C GLU A 258 22.74 -12.27 1.63
N GLU A 259 23.12 -10.99 1.59
CA GLU A 259 24.54 -10.61 1.54
C GLU A 259 25.25 -10.95 2.85
N ILE A 260 24.63 -10.66 3.98
CA ILE A 260 25.15 -11.03 5.31
C ILE A 260 25.32 -12.55 5.41
N ALA A 261 24.31 -13.32 4.98
CA ALA A 261 24.35 -14.77 4.98
C ALA A 261 25.51 -15.32 4.14
N ARG A 262 25.75 -14.72 2.97
CA ARG A 262 26.86 -15.09 2.07
C ARG A 262 28.22 -14.73 2.66
N ALA A 263 28.35 -13.49 3.16
CA ALA A 263 29.63 -12.99 3.67
C ALA A 263 30.14 -13.76 4.89
N PHE A 264 29.22 -14.22 5.76
CA PHE A 264 29.55 -14.91 6.99
C PHE A 264 29.17 -16.39 7.00
N SER A 265 28.83 -16.98 5.85
CA SER A 265 28.42 -18.39 5.73
C SER A 265 27.32 -18.79 6.71
N LEU A 266 26.30 -17.90 6.87
CA LEU A 266 25.21 -18.07 7.80
C LEU A 266 23.93 -18.55 7.10
N ARG A 267 23.03 -19.16 7.86
CA ARG A 267 21.66 -19.40 7.41
C ARG A 267 20.90 -18.08 7.31
N LYS A 268 19.99 -17.95 6.32
CA LYS A 268 19.23 -16.72 6.08
C LYS A 268 18.52 -16.17 7.31
N PHE A 269 17.94 -17.04 8.15
CA PHE A 269 17.24 -16.59 9.35
C PHE A 269 18.17 -15.98 10.39
N GLU A 270 19.42 -16.49 10.49
CA GLU A 270 20.43 -15.98 11.40
C GLU A 270 20.97 -14.63 10.92
N ALA A 271 21.23 -14.50 9.61
CA ALA A 271 21.60 -13.23 9.00
C ALA A 271 20.51 -12.15 9.21
N GLU A 272 19.24 -12.51 9.05
CA GLU A 272 18.12 -11.61 9.36
C GLU A 272 18.08 -11.22 10.84
N ARG A 273 18.31 -12.18 11.75
CA ARG A 273 18.39 -11.92 13.20
C ARG A 273 19.50 -10.93 13.54
N LEU A 274 20.70 -11.14 12.97
CA LEU A 274 21.83 -10.24 13.18
C LEU A 274 21.55 -8.84 12.65
N LYS A 275 21.02 -8.73 11.44
CA LYS A 275 20.63 -7.44 10.83
C LYS A 275 19.62 -6.69 11.70
N VAL A 276 18.56 -7.36 12.14
CA VAL A 276 17.48 -6.71 12.91
C VAL A 276 17.94 -6.31 14.30
N ARG A 277 18.76 -7.15 14.95
CA ARG A 277 19.14 -6.93 16.34
C ARG A 277 20.34 -6.01 16.53
N TYR A 278 21.31 -6.09 15.62
CA TYR A 278 22.62 -5.43 15.79
C TYR A 278 22.98 -4.52 14.62
N GLY A 279 22.24 -4.58 13.52
CA GLY A 279 22.55 -3.85 12.30
C GLY A 279 22.34 -2.34 12.40
N SER A 280 23.21 -1.59 11.73
CA SER A 280 23.20 -0.14 11.63
C SER A 280 23.92 0.29 10.36
N VAL A 281 23.60 1.48 9.84
CA VAL A 281 24.40 2.11 8.76
C VAL A 281 25.49 3.03 9.27
N TYR A 282 25.69 3.16 10.60
CA TYR A 282 26.77 3.94 11.15
C TYR A 282 28.11 3.19 11.07
N ASP A 283 29.18 3.89 10.66
CA ASP A 283 30.53 3.32 10.47
C ASP A 283 31.43 3.50 11.69
N ASN A 284 31.08 4.40 12.60
CA ASN A 284 31.95 4.85 13.67
C ASN A 284 31.84 3.97 14.93
N LEU A 285 32.18 2.73 14.80
CA LEU A 285 32.34 1.89 15.99
C LEU A 285 33.71 2.22 16.65
N GLN A 286 33.66 2.78 17.83
CA GLN A 286 34.87 3.07 18.62
C GLN A 286 35.64 1.81 19.06
N ALA A 287 34.95 0.66 19.09
CA ALA A 287 35.51 -0.66 19.25
C ALA A 287 34.70 -1.68 18.45
N ASP A 288 35.40 -2.62 17.83
CA ASP A 288 34.71 -3.75 17.18
C ASP A 288 34.25 -4.73 18.26
N ILE A 289 33.06 -5.29 18.08
CA ILE A 289 32.44 -6.21 19.02
C ILE A 289 32.07 -7.48 18.25
N ASP A 290 32.49 -8.60 18.81
CA ASP A 290 32.12 -9.91 18.31
C ASP A 290 30.66 -10.25 18.68
N LEU A 291 29.84 -10.53 17.68
CA LEU A 291 28.46 -10.87 17.85
C LEU A 291 28.27 -12.39 17.98
N PRO A 292 27.41 -12.83 18.89
CA PRO A 292 27.14 -14.26 19.06
C PRO A 292 26.35 -14.79 17.87
N VAL A 293 26.89 -15.81 17.24
CA VAL A 293 26.25 -16.54 16.13
C VAL A 293 25.65 -17.83 16.66
N GLN A 294 24.38 -18.06 16.36
CA GLN A 294 23.70 -19.32 16.64
C GLN A 294 23.57 -20.09 15.33
N ASN A 295 24.15 -21.28 15.26
CA ASN A 295 24.09 -22.16 14.08
C ASN A 295 24.83 -21.66 12.82
N GLY A 296 25.99 -21.03 12.96
CA GLY A 296 26.92 -20.82 11.86
C GLY A 296 27.66 -22.12 11.49
N GLU A 297 28.02 -22.32 10.22
CA GLU A 297 28.80 -23.51 9.78
C GLU A 297 30.21 -23.52 10.37
N THR A 298 30.79 -22.34 10.62
CA THR A 298 32.14 -22.15 11.13
C THR A 298 32.20 -21.94 12.65
N GLY A 299 31.11 -21.59 13.30
CA GLY A 299 31.07 -21.23 14.72
C GLY A 299 31.88 -19.96 15.07
N GLU A 300 32.40 -19.25 14.07
CA GLU A 300 33.17 -18.02 14.28
C GLU A 300 32.24 -16.84 14.60
N PRO A 301 32.66 -15.94 15.52
CA PRO A 301 31.90 -14.75 15.83
C PRO A 301 31.88 -13.79 14.63
N VAL A 302 30.77 -13.06 14.47
CA VAL A 302 30.64 -12.03 13.44
C VAL A 302 31.04 -10.67 14.02
N SER A 303 32.03 -10.03 13.41
CA SER A 303 32.41 -8.65 13.74
C SER A 303 31.23 -7.70 13.45
N LYS A 304 30.85 -6.90 14.44
CA LYS A 304 29.79 -5.89 14.28
C LYS A 304 30.17 -4.82 13.26
N PHE A 305 31.45 -4.47 13.18
CA PHE A 305 31.95 -3.54 12.17
C PHE A 305 31.72 -4.09 10.75
N SER A 306 32.13 -5.33 10.50
CA SER A 306 31.95 -5.99 9.21
C SER A 306 30.46 -6.14 8.84
N LEU A 307 29.60 -6.48 9.82
CA LEU A 307 28.16 -6.53 9.65
C LEU A 307 27.60 -5.16 9.20
N ASN A 308 27.97 -4.10 9.91
CA ASN A 308 27.48 -2.75 9.62
C ASN A 308 28.01 -2.21 8.28
N HIS A 309 29.25 -2.56 7.93
CA HIS A 309 29.84 -2.21 6.64
C HIS A 309 29.01 -2.79 5.46
N ILE A 310 28.64 -4.07 5.54
CA ILE A 310 27.78 -4.73 4.55
C ILE A 310 26.40 -4.04 4.48
N ILE A 311 25.80 -3.81 5.66
CA ILE A 311 24.47 -3.18 5.73
C ILE A 311 24.49 -1.78 5.11
N ARG A 312 25.50 -0.96 5.47
CA ARG A 312 25.64 0.39 4.93
C ARG A 312 25.85 0.40 3.43
N SER A 313 26.72 -0.47 2.92
CA SER A 313 26.97 -0.60 1.48
C SER A 313 25.66 -0.88 0.75
N ARG A 314 24.92 -1.91 1.18
CA ARG A 314 23.65 -2.29 0.55
C ARG A 314 22.54 -1.26 0.71
N ALA A 315 22.44 -0.62 1.87
CA ALA A 315 21.49 0.47 2.08
C ALA A 315 21.80 1.67 1.17
N SER A 316 23.10 1.98 0.98
CA SER A 316 23.53 3.05 0.07
C SER A 316 23.17 2.73 -1.40
N ASP A 317 23.45 1.51 -1.85
CA ASP A 317 23.09 1.06 -3.21
C ASP A 317 21.58 1.13 -3.44
N HIS A 318 20.81 0.73 -2.41
CA HIS A 318 19.36 0.78 -2.42
C HIS A 318 18.83 2.21 -2.61
N LEU A 319 19.29 3.13 -1.76
CA LEU A 319 18.86 4.54 -1.84
C LEU A 319 19.34 5.23 -3.11
N ARG A 320 20.55 4.90 -3.61
CA ARG A 320 21.02 5.39 -4.92
C ARG A 320 20.13 4.91 -6.06
N ALA A 321 19.75 3.63 -6.07
CA ALA A 321 18.85 3.10 -7.09
C ALA A 321 17.49 3.82 -7.07
N VAL A 322 16.92 4.13 -5.89
CA VAL A 322 15.70 4.95 -5.78
C VAL A 322 15.91 6.33 -6.43
N ASN A 323 17.03 7.00 -6.13
CA ASN A 323 17.34 8.32 -6.67
C ASN A 323 17.55 8.30 -8.20
N GLU A 324 18.21 7.25 -8.70
CA GLU A 324 18.43 7.06 -10.14
C GLU A 324 17.11 6.83 -10.89
N ARG A 325 16.21 6.04 -10.34
CA ARG A 325 14.87 5.82 -10.93
C ARG A 325 14.08 7.12 -10.99
N LEU A 326 14.09 7.89 -9.91
CA LEU A 326 13.42 9.18 -9.84
C LEU A 326 13.98 10.16 -10.89
N LYS A 327 15.33 10.27 -10.97
CA LYS A 327 16.01 11.13 -11.95
C LYS A 327 15.80 10.66 -13.39
N GLY A 328 15.84 9.35 -13.63
CA GLY A 328 15.59 8.76 -14.94
C GLY A 328 14.19 9.04 -15.47
N ALA A 329 13.22 9.23 -14.58
CA ALA A 329 11.86 9.66 -14.90
C ALA A 329 11.70 11.20 -14.99
N GLY A 330 12.79 11.98 -14.89
CA GLY A 330 12.76 13.45 -14.97
C GLY A 330 12.37 14.14 -13.66
N TYR A 331 12.36 13.43 -12.53
CA TYR A 331 11.99 13.99 -11.24
C TYR A 331 13.19 14.13 -10.28
N SER A 332 13.00 14.94 -9.27
CA SER A 332 13.91 15.08 -8.12
C SER A 332 13.11 15.04 -6.83
N VAL A 333 13.79 14.81 -5.72
CA VAL A 333 13.17 14.93 -4.39
C VAL A 333 12.61 16.34 -4.24
N PRO A 334 11.33 16.50 -3.90
CA PRO A 334 10.69 17.82 -3.79
C PRO A 334 11.17 18.58 -2.55
N ASN A 335 10.87 19.88 -2.48
CA ASN A 335 11.21 20.71 -1.32
C ASN A 335 10.56 20.23 -0.01
N GLY A 336 9.42 19.53 -0.07
CA GLY A 336 8.81 18.88 1.08
C GLY A 336 9.56 17.64 1.56
N GLY A 337 10.67 17.29 0.89
CA GLY A 337 11.58 16.21 1.31
C GLY A 337 11.08 14.81 1.00
N ALA A 338 11.66 13.84 1.70
CA ALA A 338 11.30 12.44 1.59
C ALA A 338 10.88 11.82 2.92
N VAL A 339 9.97 10.86 2.84
CA VAL A 339 9.46 10.08 3.98
C VAL A 339 9.81 8.62 3.79
N LEU A 340 10.53 8.04 4.74
CA LEU A 340 10.83 6.62 4.79
C LEU A 340 9.83 5.91 5.69
N THR A 341 9.28 4.81 5.21
CA THR A 341 8.41 3.91 5.98
C THR A 341 8.70 2.45 5.63
N GLY A 342 7.90 1.52 6.14
CA GLY A 342 8.17 0.09 6.01
C GLY A 342 9.23 -0.42 6.98
N GLY A 343 9.48 -1.74 6.96
CA GLY A 343 10.41 -2.39 7.89
C GLY A 343 11.86 -1.92 7.76
N GLY A 344 12.30 -1.59 6.53
CA GLY A 344 13.65 -1.09 6.25
C GLY A 344 13.93 0.29 6.84
N SER A 345 12.90 1.12 7.05
CA SER A 345 13.03 2.44 7.66
C SER A 345 13.39 2.40 9.16
N LEU A 346 13.34 1.23 9.77
CA LEU A 346 13.71 1.02 11.17
C LEU A 346 15.22 0.82 11.38
N LEU A 347 15.99 0.70 10.30
CA LEU A 347 17.43 0.52 10.37
C LEU A 347 18.08 1.80 10.94
N PRO A 348 18.85 1.68 12.06
CA PRO A 348 19.52 2.84 12.67
C PRO A 348 20.43 3.56 11.68
N GLY A 349 20.27 4.88 11.58
CA GLY A 349 21.05 5.77 10.69
C GLY A 349 20.55 5.85 9.25
N ILE A 350 19.49 5.11 8.86
CA ILE A 350 19.00 5.10 7.48
C ILE A 350 18.49 6.48 7.04
N ARG A 351 17.90 7.25 7.96
CA ARG A 351 17.41 8.61 7.69
C ARG A 351 18.55 9.53 7.29
N GLU A 352 19.63 9.55 8.07
CA GLU A 352 20.82 10.38 7.86
C GLU A 352 21.52 10.00 6.56
N LEU A 353 21.63 8.70 6.28
CA LEU A 353 22.18 8.19 5.02
C LEU A 353 21.32 8.63 3.82
N ALA A 354 20.01 8.53 3.94
CA ALA A 354 19.09 8.97 2.87
C ALA A 354 19.15 10.49 2.67
N SER A 355 19.16 11.30 3.74
CA SER A 355 19.32 12.75 3.65
C SER A 355 20.61 13.15 2.92
N HIS A 356 21.71 12.47 3.20
CA HIS A 356 22.99 12.72 2.53
C HIS A 356 22.91 12.36 1.03
N LEU A 357 22.37 11.18 0.70
CA LEU A 357 22.32 10.70 -0.69
C LEU A 357 21.31 11.45 -1.58
N PHE A 358 20.23 11.92 -1.01
CA PHE A 358 19.21 12.68 -1.72
C PHE A 358 19.50 14.20 -1.73
N ALA A 359 20.43 14.68 -0.90
CA ALA A 359 20.67 16.09 -0.63
C ALA A 359 19.37 16.83 -0.28
N ALA A 360 18.52 16.20 0.54
CA ALA A 360 17.18 16.68 0.89
C ALA A 360 16.84 16.33 2.33
N GLU A 361 15.83 17.01 2.88
CA GLU A 361 15.28 16.63 4.17
C GLU A 361 14.61 15.26 4.09
N VAL A 362 14.92 14.38 5.04
CA VAL A 362 14.33 13.04 5.14
C VAL A 362 13.85 12.80 6.56
N ARG A 363 12.64 12.29 6.69
CA ARG A 363 12.09 11.80 7.95
C ARG A 363 11.68 10.35 7.87
N THR A 364 11.68 9.64 8.97
CA THR A 364 11.01 8.35 9.10
C THR A 364 9.62 8.55 9.66
N ALA A 365 8.65 7.78 9.20
CA ALA A 365 7.28 7.91 9.68
C ALA A 365 6.65 6.55 9.98
N LYS A 366 5.90 6.53 11.07
CA LYS A 366 4.95 5.47 11.39
C LYS A 366 3.60 5.80 10.77
N PRO A 367 2.80 4.81 10.40
CA PRO A 367 1.43 5.04 9.95
C PRO A 367 0.59 5.66 11.07
N LEU A 368 -0.47 6.34 10.67
CA LEU A 368 -1.47 6.87 11.60
C LEU A 368 -2.01 5.74 12.48
N SER A 369 -2.19 6.03 13.76
CA SER A 369 -2.82 5.08 14.69
C SER A 369 -4.31 4.97 14.40
N LEU A 370 -4.81 3.75 14.22
CA LEU A 370 -6.23 3.47 14.11
C LEU A 370 -6.75 2.90 15.45
N ASN A 371 -7.97 3.27 15.83
CA ASN A 371 -8.58 2.70 17.02
C ASN A 371 -8.74 1.17 16.85
N GLY A 372 -8.16 0.40 17.79
CA GLY A 372 -8.14 -1.07 17.74
C GLY A 372 -6.95 -1.68 16.97
N LEU A 373 -6.03 -0.87 16.41
CA LEU A 373 -4.83 -1.36 15.73
C LEU A 373 -3.59 -0.57 16.15
N ASN A 374 -2.67 -1.21 16.85
CA ASN A 374 -1.35 -0.65 17.11
C ASN A 374 -0.43 -0.93 15.92
N ALA A 375 -0.36 0.00 15.00
CA ALA A 375 0.37 -0.16 13.75
C ALA A 375 1.82 0.34 13.86
N GLY A 376 2.77 -0.57 13.61
CA GLY A 376 4.17 -0.20 13.34
C GLY A 376 4.41 0.12 11.86
N ASN A 377 5.62 0.60 11.51
CA ASN A 377 6.02 0.95 10.14
C ASN A 377 5.73 -0.16 9.12
N VAL A 378 5.74 -1.41 9.56
CA VAL A 378 5.46 -2.56 8.72
C VAL A 378 3.99 -2.67 8.26
N LEU A 379 3.08 -1.88 8.80
CA LEU A 379 1.64 -1.89 8.47
C LEU A 379 1.19 -0.62 7.73
N SER A 380 2.12 0.17 7.17
CA SER A 380 1.79 1.44 6.52
C SER A 380 0.80 1.26 5.37
N ALA A 381 0.99 0.26 4.50
CA ALA A 381 0.07 -0.02 3.41
C ALA A 381 -1.32 -0.47 3.91
N LEU A 382 -1.39 -1.33 4.93
CA LEU A 382 -2.66 -1.76 5.53
C LEU A 382 -3.45 -0.57 6.08
N VAL A 383 -2.80 0.27 6.89
CA VAL A 383 -3.44 1.47 7.46
C VAL A 383 -3.90 2.43 6.37
N GLY A 384 -3.05 2.66 5.36
CA GLY A 384 -3.43 3.51 4.22
C GLY A 384 -4.60 2.95 3.42
N GLY A 385 -4.69 1.63 3.26
CA GLY A 385 -5.84 0.96 2.68
C GLY A 385 -7.13 1.20 3.48
N CYS A 386 -7.05 1.14 4.82
CA CYS A 386 -8.19 1.46 5.69
C CYS A 386 -8.63 2.93 5.55
N LEU A 387 -7.67 3.87 5.51
CA LEU A 387 -7.95 5.29 5.32
C LEU A 387 -8.55 5.57 3.94
N TYR A 388 -8.02 4.95 2.90
CA TYR A 388 -8.56 5.05 1.55
C TYR A 388 -10.00 4.56 1.47
N ALA A 389 -10.26 3.36 1.95
CA ALA A 389 -11.57 2.75 1.93
C ALA A 389 -12.61 3.57 2.70
N SER A 390 -12.24 4.19 3.82
CA SER A 390 -13.15 5.00 4.63
C SER A 390 -13.63 6.26 3.92
N ARG A 391 -12.78 6.90 3.13
CA ARG A 391 -13.13 8.11 2.38
C ARG A 391 -14.10 7.81 1.24
N HIS A 392 -13.89 6.68 0.58
CA HIS A 392 -14.66 6.33 -0.62
C HIS A 392 -16.02 5.68 -0.32
N GLN A 393 -16.17 5.02 0.82
CA GLN A 393 -17.48 4.50 1.24
C GLN A 393 -18.43 5.62 1.71
N SER A 394 -17.88 6.79 2.11
CA SER A 394 -18.72 7.96 2.49
C SER A 394 -19.54 8.51 1.34
N ALA A 395 -19.12 8.25 0.11
CA ALA A 395 -19.78 8.70 -1.10
C ALA A 395 -20.81 7.69 -1.67
N GLY A 396 -21.12 6.63 -0.94
CA GLY A 396 -22.11 5.62 -1.36
C GLY A 396 -21.60 4.60 -2.36
N GLU A 397 -20.34 4.72 -2.79
CA GLU A 397 -19.76 3.84 -3.81
C GLU A 397 -18.30 3.55 -3.48
N MET A 398 -17.96 2.27 -3.40
CA MET A 398 -16.57 1.85 -3.36
C MET A 398 -15.89 2.22 -4.68
N PRO A 399 -14.71 2.87 -4.67
CA PRO A 399 -14.00 3.08 -5.90
C PRO A 399 -13.61 1.72 -6.45
N TYR A 400 -14.00 1.54 -7.64
CA TYR A 400 -13.91 0.44 -8.58
C TYR A 400 -12.95 -0.71 -8.23
N ALA A 401 -13.54 -1.92 -8.26
CA ALA A 401 -12.85 -3.16 -8.57
C ALA A 401 -13.23 -3.62 -9.99
N PRO A 402 -12.29 -4.09 -10.80
CA PRO A 402 -12.66 -4.82 -11.99
C PRO A 402 -13.34 -6.12 -11.55
N GLU A 403 -14.64 -6.23 -11.75
CA GLU A 403 -15.28 -7.56 -11.79
C GLU A 403 -14.55 -8.42 -12.82
N LEU A 404 -14.25 -9.65 -12.46
CA LEU A 404 -14.01 -10.70 -13.42
C LEU A 404 -15.17 -10.64 -14.43
N PRO A 405 -14.97 -10.82 -15.73
CA PRO A 405 -15.86 -10.39 -16.77
C PRO A 405 -17.27 -10.98 -16.62
N SER A 406 -18.17 -10.19 -16.07
CA SER A 406 -19.59 -10.26 -16.41
C SER A 406 -19.78 -9.34 -17.60
N GLN A 407 -20.38 -9.85 -18.64
CA GLN A 407 -20.31 -9.35 -20.02
C GLN A 407 -20.92 -7.95 -20.30
N ASP A 408 -21.41 -7.15 -19.35
CA ASP A 408 -22.32 -6.05 -19.68
C ASP A 408 -22.14 -4.69 -18.95
N SER A 409 -21.01 -4.34 -18.38
CA SER A 409 -20.83 -2.95 -17.90
C SER A 409 -19.47 -2.38 -18.23
N SER A 410 -19.43 -1.28 -18.99
CA SER A 410 -18.19 -0.64 -19.38
C SER A 410 -17.50 -0.02 -18.15
N TYR A 411 -16.19 -0.16 -18.10
CA TYR A 411 -15.32 0.41 -17.08
C TYR A 411 -15.45 1.94 -16.99
N ALA A 412 -15.65 2.59 -18.13
CA ALA A 412 -15.86 4.03 -18.25
C ALA A 412 -17.02 4.55 -17.38
N SER A 413 -18.14 3.81 -17.30
CA SER A 413 -19.28 4.23 -16.47
C SER A 413 -18.96 4.22 -14.97
N ARG A 414 -18.06 3.36 -14.54
CA ARG A 414 -17.70 3.18 -13.13
C ARG A 414 -16.61 4.14 -12.68
N ILE A 415 -15.62 4.43 -13.52
CA ILE A 415 -14.63 5.49 -13.22
C ILE A 415 -15.29 6.87 -13.25
N GLY A 416 -16.21 7.14 -14.18
CA GLY A 416 -16.95 8.38 -14.20
C GLY A 416 -17.74 8.62 -12.91
N GLN A 417 -18.25 7.54 -12.31
CA GLN A 417 -18.93 7.57 -11.03
C GLN A 417 -17.95 7.80 -9.86
N TRP A 418 -16.81 7.12 -9.86
CA TRP A 418 -15.75 7.29 -8.86
C TRP A 418 -15.14 8.69 -8.89
N LEU A 419 -14.80 9.23 -10.06
CA LEU A 419 -14.28 10.59 -10.18
C LEU A 419 -15.25 11.63 -9.62
N ARG A 420 -16.58 11.45 -9.82
CA ARG A 420 -17.59 12.32 -9.23
C ARG A 420 -17.63 12.27 -7.70
N THR A 421 -17.48 11.08 -7.11
CA THR A 421 -17.57 10.91 -5.65
C THR A 421 -16.27 11.19 -4.92
N SER A 422 -15.14 11.16 -5.65
CA SER A 422 -13.81 11.48 -5.09
C SER A 422 -13.47 12.97 -5.19
N PHE A 423 -14.23 13.75 -5.99
CA PHE A 423 -13.95 15.15 -6.33
C PHE A 423 -15.14 16.10 -6.05
N LEU A 424 -16.25 15.59 -5.54
CA LEU A 424 -17.36 16.32 -4.93
C LEU A 424 -17.42 16.04 -3.42
#